data_4f7b1b078a18e4b99ff570b80a5e4589
#
_entry.id   4f7b1b078a18e4b99ff570b80a5e4589
#
_cell.length_a   1.000
_cell.length_b   1.000
_cell.length_c   1.000
_cell.angle_alpha   90.00
_cell.angle_beta   90.00
_cell.angle_gamma   90.00
#
_symmetry.space_group_name_H-M   'P 1'
#
loop_
_entity.id
_entity.type
_entity.pdbx_description
1 polymer ?
#
loop_
_entity_poly.entity_id
_entity_poly.type
_entity_poly.pdbx_seq_one_letter_code
_entity_poly.pdbx_strand_id
1 'polypeptide(L)'
;MHGAFKVRGGKLVSVDVESDGNVITSAHVFGDFFLEPDDALEDIDAALLGHSVDAPASVLTAAIQDRLDARDEPVQLIGFGAEAVAIAVRRALGHASSWEDLTFDVIGPVTMPPVMHVALDEVLPHEVAAGRRNPVFRIWDWDSPLVVIGSYQSVRNEIDPEGAARHGIGVVRRVTGGGAMFMESGNCITYSLVVPASLVEGLNFEQSYAYLDDWVMGALKEIGVNAHYVPLNDIASDQGKIGGAAQRRFADGVVLHHVTMSYDIDAVKMGEVLRTGREKLSDKGTRSANKRVDPMRSQTGLSRQAIIDTFLDYFRSRYDTEDSTYTDDELDKARVLVQTKFDTEEWTNRVP
;
A
#
# COMPACT_ATOMS: atom_id res chain seq x y z
N MET A 1 -4.44 -11.46 -27.64
CA MET A 1 -4.83 -10.72 -26.42
C MET A 1 -3.96 -9.48 -26.35
N HIS A 2 -4.52 -8.33 -25.94
CA HIS A 2 -3.79 -7.05 -25.91
C HIS A 2 -3.53 -6.62 -24.46
N GLY A 3 -2.34 -6.08 -24.18
CA GLY A 3 -2.00 -5.49 -22.89
C GLY A 3 -1.11 -4.25 -23.09
N ALA A 4 -1.18 -3.31 -22.15
CA ALA A 4 -0.39 -2.10 -22.20
C ALA A 4 0.05 -1.65 -20.82
N PHE A 5 1.21 -1.01 -20.74
CA PHE A 5 1.73 -0.41 -19.51
C PHE A 5 2.42 0.92 -19.81
N LYS A 6 2.00 1.98 -19.12
CA LYS A 6 2.64 3.30 -19.18
C LYS A 6 3.66 3.44 -18.07
N VAL A 7 4.93 3.52 -18.44
CA VAL A 7 6.02 3.78 -17.48
C VAL A 7 5.87 5.19 -16.92
N ARG A 8 5.89 5.32 -15.60
CA ARG A 8 5.79 6.64 -14.94
C ARG A 8 7.01 7.52 -15.29
N GLY A 9 6.74 8.66 -15.89
CA GLY A 9 7.81 9.52 -16.43
C GLY A 9 8.52 8.97 -17.68
N GLY A 10 8.09 7.84 -18.18
CA GLY A 10 8.62 7.14 -19.36
C GLY A 10 7.62 7.02 -20.49
N LYS A 11 7.70 5.93 -21.22
CA LYS A 11 6.97 5.66 -22.45
C LYS A 11 5.87 4.61 -22.26
N LEU A 12 4.94 4.52 -23.22
CA LEU A 12 3.95 3.46 -23.30
C LEU A 12 4.55 2.23 -23.94
N VAL A 13 4.36 1.07 -23.30
CA VAL A 13 4.64 -0.25 -23.85
C VAL A 13 3.31 -0.95 -24.07
N SER A 14 3.10 -1.48 -25.25
CA SER A 14 1.95 -2.31 -25.61
C SER A 14 2.44 -3.66 -26.10
N VAL A 15 1.63 -4.69 -25.96
CA VAL A 15 1.94 -6.02 -26.48
C VAL A 15 0.66 -6.72 -26.96
N ASP A 16 0.76 -7.39 -28.08
CA ASP A 16 -0.22 -8.37 -28.52
C ASP A 16 0.34 -9.77 -28.27
N VAL A 17 -0.42 -10.62 -27.56
CA VAL A 17 -0.01 -11.96 -27.14
C VAL A 17 -1.01 -12.98 -27.63
N GLU A 18 -0.51 -14.13 -28.13
CA GLU A 18 -1.30 -15.34 -28.34
C GLU A 18 -0.76 -16.46 -27.47
N SER A 19 -1.65 -17.37 -27.04
CA SER A 19 -1.30 -18.55 -26.26
C SER A 19 -2.15 -19.75 -26.66
N ASP A 20 -1.66 -20.95 -26.39
CA ASP A 20 -2.42 -22.19 -26.50
C ASP A 20 -3.20 -22.54 -25.21
N GLY A 21 -3.23 -21.63 -24.25
CA GLY A 21 -3.84 -21.79 -22.93
C GLY A 21 -2.87 -22.24 -21.83
N ASN A 22 -1.65 -22.67 -22.19
CA ASN A 22 -0.61 -23.07 -21.25
C ASN A 22 0.65 -22.21 -21.40
N VAL A 23 1.05 -21.94 -22.64
CA VAL A 23 2.26 -21.16 -22.94
C VAL A 23 1.99 -20.07 -23.97
N ILE A 24 2.83 -19.05 -23.95
CA ILE A 24 2.84 -17.97 -24.93
C ILE A 24 3.37 -18.53 -26.26
N THR A 25 2.57 -18.44 -27.31
CA THR A 25 2.89 -18.92 -28.66
C THR A 25 3.28 -17.82 -29.63
N SER A 26 2.84 -16.59 -29.38
CA SER A 26 3.20 -15.39 -30.13
C SER A 26 3.20 -14.19 -29.20
N ALA A 27 4.15 -13.28 -29.40
CA ALA A 27 4.19 -11.99 -28.74
C ALA A 27 4.70 -10.94 -29.72
N HIS A 28 4.10 -9.76 -29.67
CA HIS A 28 4.55 -8.62 -30.47
C HIS A 28 4.48 -7.36 -29.62
N VAL A 29 5.66 -6.80 -29.31
CA VAL A 29 5.83 -5.62 -28.46
C VAL A 29 5.93 -4.37 -29.33
N PHE A 30 5.21 -3.32 -28.95
CA PHE A 30 5.21 -2.03 -29.65
C PHE A 30 4.87 -0.89 -28.67
N GLY A 31 5.06 0.36 -29.12
CA GLY A 31 4.76 1.52 -28.26
C GLY A 31 5.37 2.82 -28.74
N ASP A 32 5.41 3.83 -27.86
CA ASP A 32 6.00 5.14 -28.13
C ASP A 32 7.45 5.28 -27.60
N PHE A 33 8.09 4.17 -27.26
CA PHE A 33 9.44 4.09 -26.73
C PHE A 33 10.52 4.16 -27.82
N PHE A 34 11.79 4.23 -27.41
CA PHE A 34 12.94 4.11 -28.29
C PHE A 34 13.79 2.92 -27.87
N LEU A 35 14.40 2.26 -28.86
CA LEU A 35 15.22 1.07 -28.71
C LEU A 35 16.41 1.14 -29.67
N GLU A 36 17.60 0.89 -29.16
CA GLU A 36 18.83 0.83 -29.99
C GLU A 36 19.68 -0.37 -29.56
N PRO A 37 20.08 -1.22 -30.53
CA PRO A 37 19.65 -1.23 -31.95
C PRO A 37 18.17 -1.67 -32.08
N ASP A 38 17.50 -1.27 -33.15
CA ASP A 38 16.06 -1.47 -33.34
C ASP A 38 15.68 -2.94 -33.55
N ASP A 39 16.59 -3.77 -34.11
CA ASP A 39 16.40 -5.21 -34.26
C ASP A 39 16.36 -5.98 -32.93
N ALA A 40 16.77 -5.36 -31.78
CA ALA A 40 16.64 -5.97 -30.47
C ALA A 40 15.17 -6.15 -30.04
N LEU A 41 14.21 -5.52 -30.74
CA LEU A 41 12.79 -5.76 -30.51
C LEU A 41 12.39 -7.21 -30.83
N GLU A 42 12.98 -7.81 -31.85
CA GLU A 42 12.75 -9.22 -32.22
C GLU A 42 13.24 -10.16 -31.12
N ASP A 43 14.32 -9.78 -30.38
CA ASP A 43 14.82 -10.55 -29.26
C ASP A 43 13.88 -10.44 -28.03
N ILE A 44 13.30 -9.26 -27.80
CA ILE A 44 12.30 -9.08 -26.77
C ILE A 44 11.07 -9.96 -27.03
N ASP A 45 10.53 -9.91 -28.26
CA ASP A 45 9.40 -10.74 -28.68
C ASP A 45 9.71 -12.24 -28.51
N ALA A 46 10.88 -12.67 -28.99
CA ALA A 46 11.31 -14.07 -28.93
C ALA A 46 11.58 -14.55 -27.48
N ALA A 47 12.01 -13.66 -26.57
CA ALA A 47 12.24 -13.99 -25.18
C ALA A 47 10.96 -14.40 -24.44
N LEU A 48 9.80 -13.96 -24.92
CA LEU A 48 8.51 -14.24 -24.29
C LEU A 48 7.94 -15.60 -24.69
N LEU A 49 8.38 -16.18 -25.80
CA LEU A 49 7.80 -17.42 -26.33
C LEU A 49 8.12 -18.64 -25.48
N GLY A 50 7.15 -19.54 -25.32
CA GLY A 50 7.28 -20.78 -24.56
C GLY A 50 7.18 -20.62 -23.06
N HIS A 51 7.11 -19.40 -22.53
CA HIS A 51 6.82 -19.19 -21.10
C HIS A 51 5.36 -19.53 -20.78
N SER A 52 5.14 -20.05 -19.55
CA SER A 52 3.79 -20.30 -19.05
C SER A 52 2.97 -19.01 -19.06
N VAL A 53 1.67 -19.12 -19.39
CA VAL A 53 0.72 -18.00 -19.25
C VAL A 53 0.66 -17.49 -17.81
N ASP A 54 0.95 -18.33 -16.82
CA ASP A 54 0.98 -17.98 -15.39
C ASP A 54 2.35 -17.50 -14.89
N ALA A 55 3.35 -17.38 -15.79
CA ALA A 55 4.68 -16.95 -15.40
C ALA A 55 4.64 -15.58 -14.72
N PRO A 56 5.28 -15.41 -13.54
CA PRO A 56 5.34 -14.11 -12.87
C PRO A 56 6.16 -13.10 -13.69
N ALA A 57 5.88 -11.81 -13.51
CA ALA A 57 6.57 -10.74 -14.23
C ALA A 57 8.10 -10.83 -14.08
N SER A 58 8.60 -11.24 -12.91
CA SER A 58 10.04 -11.40 -12.66
C SER A 58 10.71 -12.44 -13.58
N VAL A 59 10.00 -13.53 -13.89
CA VAL A 59 10.51 -14.58 -14.81
C VAL A 59 10.56 -14.04 -16.22
N LEU A 60 9.52 -13.37 -16.69
CA LEU A 60 9.49 -12.76 -18.02
C LEU A 60 10.53 -11.64 -18.15
N THR A 61 10.69 -10.81 -17.12
CA THR A 61 11.72 -9.76 -17.05
C THR A 61 13.12 -10.34 -17.18
N ALA A 62 13.42 -11.40 -16.41
CA ALA A 62 14.70 -12.06 -16.46
C ALA A 62 14.97 -12.67 -17.85
N ALA A 63 13.99 -13.34 -18.46
CA ALA A 63 14.12 -13.92 -19.80
C ALA A 63 14.43 -12.88 -20.87
N ILE A 64 13.76 -11.71 -20.81
CA ILE A 64 14.04 -10.59 -21.72
C ILE A 64 15.46 -10.07 -21.48
N GLN A 65 15.84 -9.82 -20.21
CA GLN A 65 17.15 -9.27 -19.88
C GLN A 65 18.27 -10.21 -20.30
N ASP A 66 18.16 -11.51 -19.97
CA ASP A 66 19.17 -12.53 -20.32
C ASP A 66 19.39 -12.59 -21.85
N ARG A 67 18.31 -12.44 -22.63
CA ARG A 67 18.41 -12.46 -24.09
C ARG A 67 19.04 -11.20 -24.64
N LEU A 68 18.73 -10.03 -24.09
CA LEU A 68 19.35 -8.77 -24.48
C LEU A 68 20.83 -8.73 -24.09
N ASP A 69 21.17 -9.25 -22.89
CA ASP A 69 22.55 -9.31 -22.40
C ASP A 69 23.42 -10.32 -23.19
N ALA A 70 22.79 -11.29 -23.85
CA ALA A 70 23.48 -12.26 -24.71
C ALA A 70 23.87 -11.72 -26.09
N ARG A 71 23.50 -10.49 -26.46
CA ARG A 71 23.88 -9.85 -27.69
C ARG A 71 25.33 -9.37 -27.66
N ASP A 72 25.99 -9.39 -28.79
CA ASP A 72 27.36 -8.87 -28.94
C ASP A 72 27.43 -7.34 -28.81
N GLU A 73 26.32 -6.64 -29.10
CA GLU A 73 26.19 -5.19 -29.00
C GLU A 73 25.27 -4.82 -27.83
N PRO A 74 25.65 -3.81 -27.04
CA PRO A 74 24.82 -3.37 -25.91
C PRO A 74 23.49 -2.76 -26.38
N VAL A 75 22.38 -3.16 -25.76
CA VAL A 75 21.04 -2.67 -26.08
C VAL A 75 20.67 -1.53 -25.14
N GLN A 76 20.12 -0.46 -25.69
CA GLN A 76 19.59 0.67 -24.93
C GLN A 76 18.07 0.71 -25.02
N LEU A 77 17.40 0.55 -23.87
CA LEU A 77 15.96 0.72 -23.69
C LEU A 77 15.70 2.13 -23.16
N ILE A 78 15.05 2.99 -23.97
CA ILE A 78 14.87 4.41 -23.65
C ILE A 78 13.40 4.70 -23.35
N GLY A 79 13.11 5.05 -22.10
CA GLY A 79 11.76 5.36 -21.62
C GLY A 79 10.95 4.14 -21.18
N PHE A 80 11.52 2.94 -21.25
CA PHE A 80 10.95 1.69 -20.75
C PHE A 80 12.06 0.72 -20.32
N GLY A 81 11.69 -0.45 -19.82
CA GLY A 81 12.61 -1.54 -19.47
C GLY A 81 11.94 -2.90 -19.65
N ALA A 82 12.69 -3.98 -19.49
CA ALA A 82 12.18 -5.35 -19.58
C ALA A 82 10.98 -5.60 -18.67
N GLU A 83 10.98 -5.01 -17.46
CA GLU A 83 9.88 -5.10 -16.51
C GLU A 83 8.57 -4.51 -17.08
N ALA A 84 8.63 -3.38 -17.78
CA ALA A 84 7.46 -2.76 -18.41
C ALA A 84 6.83 -3.67 -19.47
N VAL A 85 7.65 -4.38 -20.24
CA VAL A 85 7.19 -5.38 -21.21
C VAL A 85 6.52 -6.55 -20.49
N ALA A 86 7.16 -7.09 -19.47
CA ALA A 86 6.61 -8.20 -18.67
C ALA A 86 5.24 -7.87 -18.05
N ILE A 87 5.07 -6.64 -17.55
CA ILE A 87 3.78 -6.16 -17.02
C ILE A 87 2.74 -6.07 -18.14
N ALA A 88 3.08 -5.52 -19.29
CA ALA A 88 2.16 -5.44 -20.42
C ALA A 88 1.71 -6.84 -20.88
N VAL A 89 2.63 -7.82 -20.94
CA VAL A 89 2.32 -9.23 -21.23
C VAL A 89 1.36 -9.82 -20.19
N ARG A 90 1.64 -9.62 -18.90
CA ARG A 90 0.77 -10.09 -17.82
C ARG A 90 -0.64 -9.51 -17.92
N ARG A 91 -0.76 -8.23 -18.26
CA ARG A 91 -2.06 -7.57 -18.51
C ARG A 91 -2.77 -8.17 -19.73
N ALA A 92 -2.05 -8.45 -20.82
CA ALA A 92 -2.62 -9.14 -21.98
C ALA A 92 -3.19 -10.51 -21.62
N LEU A 93 -2.52 -11.23 -20.72
CA LEU A 93 -2.93 -12.55 -20.21
C LEU A 93 -3.99 -12.50 -19.11
N GLY A 94 -4.42 -11.30 -18.68
CA GLY A 94 -5.45 -11.11 -17.65
C GLY A 94 -4.95 -11.27 -16.20
N HIS A 95 -3.64 -11.26 -15.97
CA HIS A 95 -3.04 -11.46 -14.63
C HIS A 95 -2.66 -10.16 -13.91
N ALA A 96 -2.44 -9.07 -14.64
CA ALA A 96 -2.22 -7.74 -14.06
C ALA A 96 -3.49 -6.90 -14.22
N SER A 97 -3.88 -6.18 -13.17
CA SER A 97 -5.06 -5.33 -13.18
C SER A 97 -4.69 -3.85 -13.14
N SER A 98 -5.62 -3.01 -13.58
CA SER A 98 -5.62 -1.57 -13.37
C SER A 98 -6.76 -1.18 -12.41
N TRP A 99 -6.81 0.08 -11.98
CA TRP A 99 -7.90 0.55 -11.12
C TRP A 99 -9.27 0.42 -11.80
N GLU A 100 -9.33 0.58 -13.13
CA GLU A 100 -10.55 0.48 -13.93
C GLU A 100 -11.09 -0.96 -14.04
N ASP A 101 -10.26 -1.96 -13.74
CA ASP A 101 -10.67 -3.37 -13.76
C ASP A 101 -11.31 -3.81 -12.43
N LEU A 102 -11.35 -2.93 -11.42
CA LEU A 102 -11.75 -3.25 -10.06
C LEU A 102 -13.01 -2.49 -9.66
N THR A 103 -13.97 -3.18 -9.09
CA THR A 103 -15.08 -2.61 -8.32
C THR A 103 -14.75 -2.73 -6.84
N PHE A 104 -14.82 -1.63 -6.08
CA PHE A 104 -14.44 -1.59 -4.67
C PHE A 104 -15.66 -1.66 -3.75
N ASP A 105 -15.58 -2.51 -2.74
CA ASP A 105 -16.45 -2.41 -1.56
C ASP A 105 -15.98 -1.24 -0.69
N VAL A 106 -16.81 -0.20 -0.58
CA VAL A 106 -16.52 0.96 0.27
C VAL A 106 -17.22 0.81 1.61
N ILE A 107 -16.43 0.72 2.68
CA ILE A 107 -16.93 0.64 4.05
C ILE A 107 -16.62 1.94 4.78
N GLY A 108 -17.66 2.69 5.10
CA GLY A 108 -17.58 3.92 5.91
C GLY A 108 -17.10 3.64 7.33
N PRO A 109 -16.94 4.71 8.15
CA PRO A 109 -16.49 4.55 9.52
C PRO A 109 -17.49 3.73 10.33
N VAL A 110 -17.00 2.67 10.98
CA VAL A 110 -17.75 1.85 11.95
C VAL A 110 -16.96 1.87 13.25
N THR A 111 -17.56 2.43 14.29
CA THR A 111 -16.91 2.54 15.62
C THR A 111 -16.83 1.17 16.28
N MET A 112 -15.62 0.73 16.60
CA MET A 112 -15.36 -0.52 17.31
C MET A 112 -14.04 -0.44 18.08
N PRO A 113 -13.73 -1.40 18.97
CA PRO A 113 -12.42 -1.47 19.62
C PRO A 113 -11.29 -1.47 18.57
N PRO A 114 -10.23 -0.67 18.74
CA PRO A 114 -9.20 -0.51 17.70
C PRO A 114 -8.49 -1.82 17.35
N VAL A 115 -8.39 -2.78 18.26
CA VAL A 115 -7.85 -4.12 17.99
C VAL A 115 -8.67 -4.89 16.95
N MET A 116 -9.98 -4.65 16.86
CA MET A 116 -10.84 -5.23 15.83
C MET A 116 -10.45 -4.75 14.43
N HIS A 117 -10.11 -3.46 14.29
CA HIS A 117 -9.62 -2.95 13.00
C HIS A 117 -8.29 -3.59 12.58
N VAL A 118 -7.39 -3.83 13.56
CA VAL A 118 -6.12 -4.54 13.32
C VAL A 118 -6.39 -5.99 12.89
N ALA A 119 -7.36 -6.67 13.49
CA ALA A 119 -7.75 -8.03 13.11
C ALA A 119 -8.40 -8.09 11.72
N LEU A 120 -9.25 -7.12 11.39
CA LEU A 120 -9.87 -7.01 10.07
C LEU A 120 -8.84 -6.75 8.95
N ASP A 121 -7.70 -6.13 9.25
CA ASP A 121 -6.58 -6.00 8.30
C ASP A 121 -5.88 -7.34 8.00
N GLU A 122 -6.21 -8.41 8.72
CA GLU A 122 -5.79 -9.77 8.37
C GLU A 122 -6.95 -10.60 7.77
N VAL A 123 -8.18 -10.40 8.21
CA VAL A 123 -9.36 -11.11 7.69
C VAL A 123 -9.67 -10.71 6.25
N LEU A 124 -9.82 -9.41 6.00
CA LEU A 124 -10.27 -8.90 4.69
C LEU A 124 -9.35 -9.29 3.52
N PRO A 125 -8.01 -9.26 3.64
CA PRO A 125 -7.13 -9.78 2.60
C PRO A 125 -7.45 -11.22 2.19
N HIS A 126 -7.71 -12.11 3.15
CA HIS A 126 -8.06 -13.50 2.86
C HIS A 126 -9.46 -13.65 2.23
N GLU A 127 -10.42 -12.78 2.57
CA GLU A 127 -11.73 -12.77 1.94
C GLU A 127 -11.64 -12.30 0.48
N VAL A 128 -10.85 -11.27 0.21
CA VAL A 128 -10.59 -10.77 -1.16
C VAL A 128 -9.82 -11.82 -1.98
N ALA A 129 -8.76 -12.42 -1.42
CA ALA A 129 -7.98 -13.46 -2.09
C ALA A 129 -8.84 -14.67 -2.49
N ALA A 130 -9.81 -15.01 -1.65
CA ALA A 130 -10.73 -16.13 -1.90
C ALA A 130 -11.90 -15.77 -2.84
N GLY A 131 -11.98 -14.55 -3.34
CA GLY A 131 -13.06 -14.07 -4.19
C GLY A 131 -14.43 -14.00 -3.50
N ARG A 132 -14.46 -14.01 -2.17
CA ARG A 132 -15.69 -13.86 -1.39
C ARG A 132 -16.08 -12.42 -1.15
N ARG A 133 -15.17 -11.49 -1.45
CA ARG A 133 -15.33 -10.05 -1.34
C ARG A 133 -14.60 -9.35 -2.48
N ASN A 134 -15.14 -8.23 -2.94
CA ASN A 134 -14.43 -7.31 -3.82
C ASN A 134 -13.20 -6.69 -3.11
N PRO A 135 -12.26 -6.09 -3.85
CA PRO A 135 -11.28 -5.17 -3.27
C PRO A 135 -11.93 -4.18 -2.31
N VAL A 136 -11.29 -3.85 -1.21
CA VAL A 136 -11.91 -3.06 -0.13
C VAL A 136 -11.22 -1.72 0.03
N PHE A 137 -12.01 -0.65 0.12
CA PHE A 137 -11.62 0.61 0.72
C PHE A 137 -12.44 0.83 1.99
N ARG A 138 -11.77 1.02 3.14
CA ARG A 138 -12.47 1.23 4.42
C ARG A 138 -11.84 2.33 5.24
N ILE A 139 -12.69 3.07 5.99
CA ILE A 139 -12.27 4.04 7.00
C ILE A 139 -12.38 3.38 8.37
N TRP A 140 -11.33 3.54 9.20
CA TRP A 140 -11.36 3.09 10.58
C TRP A 140 -12.02 4.13 11.49
N ASP A 141 -12.78 3.66 12.45
CA ASP A 141 -13.24 4.46 13.58
C ASP A 141 -13.18 3.64 14.87
N TRP A 142 -12.72 4.25 15.97
CA TRP A 142 -12.44 3.53 17.21
C TRP A 142 -12.85 4.31 18.45
N ASP A 143 -13.18 3.57 19.52
CA ASP A 143 -13.78 4.05 20.76
C ASP A 143 -12.77 4.28 21.90
N SER A 144 -11.52 3.79 21.76
CA SER A 144 -10.54 3.77 22.85
C SER A 144 -9.11 4.06 22.34
N PRO A 145 -8.23 4.61 23.21
CA PRO A 145 -6.86 4.91 22.84
C PRO A 145 -6.01 3.64 22.70
N LEU A 146 -5.10 3.64 21.69
CA LEU A 146 -4.21 2.53 21.43
C LEU A 146 -2.92 3.01 20.78
N VAL A 147 -1.80 2.35 21.08
CA VAL A 147 -0.61 2.39 20.21
C VAL A 147 -0.57 1.14 19.36
N VAL A 148 -0.50 1.34 18.04
CA VAL A 148 -0.33 0.25 17.07
C VAL A 148 1.12 0.21 16.63
N ILE A 149 1.85 -0.84 17.02
CA ILE A 149 3.25 -1.05 16.63
C ILE A 149 3.36 -1.92 15.36
N GLY A 150 4.41 -1.67 14.59
CA GLY A 150 4.71 -2.47 13.40
C GLY A 150 5.14 -3.90 13.72
N SER A 151 4.98 -4.78 12.75
CA SER A 151 5.20 -6.22 12.87
C SER A 151 6.57 -6.61 13.44
N TYR A 152 7.59 -5.79 13.21
CA TYR A 152 8.99 -6.09 13.58
C TYR A 152 9.55 -5.16 14.66
N GLN A 153 8.73 -4.28 15.24
CA GLN A 153 9.16 -3.38 16.28
C GLN A 153 9.22 -4.08 17.65
N SER A 154 10.21 -3.72 18.47
CA SER A 154 10.29 -4.12 19.87
C SER A 154 9.42 -3.21 20.72
N VAL A 155 8.50 -3.77 21.50
CA VAL A 155 7.67 -3.01 22.45
C VAL A 155 8.56 -2.20 23.39
N ARG A 156 9.60 -2.83 23.92
CA ARG A 156 10.55 -2.22 24.86
C ARG A 156 11.24 -0.98 24.29
N ASN A 157 11.51 -0.98 22.98
CA ASN A 157 12.22 0.14 22.34
C ASN A 157 11.27 1.27 21.89
N GLU A 158 10.01 0.97 21.65
CA GLU A 158 9.06 1.93 21.09
C GLU A 158 8.12 2.54 22.14
N ILE A 159 7.84 1.84 23.25
CA ILE A 159 6.83 2.24 24.21
C ILE A 159 7.46 2.60 25.56
N ASP A 160 7.04 3.72 26.12
CA ASP A 160 7.26 4.04 27.52
C ASP A 160 6.13 3.43 28.37
N PRO A 161 6.44 2.39 29.20
CA PRO A 161 5.38 1.68 29.94
C PRO A 161 4.71 2.55 31.01
N GLU A 162 5.45 3.50 31.59
CA GLU A 162 4.88 4.40 32.62
C GLU A 162 3.97 5.45 31.96
N GLY A 163 4.37 5.98 30.80
CA GLY A 163 3.57 6.89 30.00
C GLY A 163 2.28 6.21 29.51
N ALA A 164 2.41 5.01 28.94
CA ALA A 164 1.25 4.23 28.49
C ALA A 164 0.27 3.94 29.63
N ALA A 165 0.76 3.49 30.79
CA ALA A 165 -0.06 3.23 31.96
C ALA A 165 -0.73 4.50 32.51
N ARG A 166 0.00 5.63 32.56
CA ARG A 166 -0.54 6.93 33.03
C ARG A 166 -1.73 7.39 32.21
N HIS A 167 -1.69 7.17 30.91
CA HIS A 167 -2.73 7.58 29.97
C HIS A 167 -3.75 6.48 29.64
N GLY A 168 -3.63 5.29 30.25
CA GLY A 168 -4.54 4.16 29.99
C GLY A 168 -4.50 3.65 28.55
N ILE A 169 -3.31 3.69 27.91
CA ILE A 169 -3.14 3.36 26.49
C ILE A 169 -2.61 1.94 26.35
N GLY A 170 -3.38 1.09 25.67
CA GLY A 170 -2.96 -0.26 25.27
C GLY A 170 -1.98 -0.27 24.11
N VAL A 171 -1.35 -1.42 23.87
CA VAL A 171 -0.42 -1.63 22.76
C VAL A 171 -0.84 -2.86 21.98
N VAL A 172 -0.98 -2.74 20.67
CA VAL A 172 -1.26 -3.87 19.75
C VAL A 172 -0.25 -3.88 18.63
N ARG A 173 0.16 -5.07 18.23
CA ARG A 173 1.05 -5.29 17.08
C ARG A 173 0.23 -5.61 15.83
N ARG A 174 0.40 -4.81 14.77
CA ARG A 174 -0.20 -5.08 13.47
C ARG A 174 0.60 -6.06 12.62
N VAL A 175 0.03 -6.52 11.52
CA VAL A 175 0.66 -7.48 10.58
C VAL A 175 1.61 -6.82 9.57
N THR A 176 1.51 -5.51 9.35
CA THR A 176 2.37 -4.74 8.46
C THR A 176 3.62 -4.24 9.18
N GLY A 177 4.67 -3.92 8.44
CA GLY A 177 5.87 -3.26 8.98
C GLY A 177 5.66 -1.79 9.34
N GLY A 178 6.74 -1.04 9.45
CA GLY A 178 6.73 0.40 9.72
C GLY A 178 6.79 0.77 11.19
N GLY A 179 6.68 2.06 11.50
CA GLY A 179 6.79 2.65 12.83
C GLY A 179 5.52 2.56 13.66
N ALA A 180 5.64 2.91 14.94
CA ALA A 180 4.51 2.96 15.87
C ALA A 180 3.57 4.13 15.55
N MET A 181 2.28 3.89 15.77
CA MET A 181 1.21 4.87 15.60
C MET A 181 0.50 5.10 16.93
N PHE A 182 0.36 6.36 17.32
CA PHE A 182 -0.39 6.79 18.48
C PHE A 182 -1.81 7.18 18.06
N MET A 183 -2.81 6.49 18.59
CA MET A 183 -4.21 6.63 18.20
C MET A 183 -5.09 6.89 19.41
N GLU A 184 -5.88 7.95 19.34
CA GLU A 184 -6.99 8.24 20.27
C GLU A 184 -8.27 8.45 19.46
N SER A 185 -9.41 8.26 20.08
CA SER A 185 -10.69 8.52 19.40
C SER A 185 -10.72 9.96 18.86
N GLY A 186 -10.93 10.10 17.56
CA GLY A 186 -11.05 11.38 16.89
C GLY A 186 -9.75 12.13 16.56
N ASN A 187 -8.55 11.64 16.95
CA ASN A 187 -7.28 12.35 16.72
C ASN A 187 -6.60 12.04 15.40
N CYS A 188 -7.02 10.97 14.71
CA CYS A 188 -6.47 10.52 13.44
C CYS A 188 -7.58 10.17 12.45
N ILE A 189 -7.21 10.08 11.18
CA ILE A 189 -7.99 9.45 10.10
C ILE A 189 -7.15 8.31 9.56
N THR A 190 -7.68 7.09 9.62
CA THR A 190 -7.03 5.88 9.11
C THR A 190 -7.91 5.23 8.06
N TYR A 191 -7.30 4.85 6.94
CA TYR A 191 -7.95 4.02 5.93
C TYR A 191 -7.12 2.77 5.63
N SER A 192 -7.79 1.74 5.14
CA SER A 192 -7.15 0.56 4.54
C SER A 192 -7.67 0.33 3.14
N LEU A 193 -6.75 -0.02 2.25
CA LEU A 193 -7.00 -0.60 0.93
C LEU A 193 -6.58 -2.06 0.95
N VAL A 194 -7.46 -2.92 0.46
CA VAL A 194 -7.18 -4.34 0.22
C VAL A 194 -7.40 -4.58 -1.26
N VAL A 195 -6.32 -4.85 -1.98
CA VAL A 195 -6.33 -4.93 -3.44
C VAL A 195 -5.61 -6.18 -3.94
N PRO A 196 -5.94 -6.70 -5.14
CA PRO A 196 -5.14 -7.74 -5.78
C PRO A 196 -3.69 -7.30 -5.95
N ALA A 197 -2.73 -8.20 -5.72
CA ALA A 197 -1.31 -7.91 -5.93
C ALA A 197 -0.99 -7.54 -7.38
N SER A 198 -1.81 -7.99 -8.33
CA SER A 198 -1.72 -7.62 -9.75
C SER A 198 -1.86 -6.12 -10.00
N LEU A 199 -2.52 -5.37 -9.12
CA LEU A 199 -2.63 -3.91 -9.23
C LEU A 199 -1.29 -3.20 -9.06
N VAL A 200 -0.38 -3.78 -8.27
CA VAL A 200 0.96 -3.23 -7.98
C VAL A 200 2.07 -4.13 -8.53
N GLU A 201 1.75 -5.00 -9.46
CA GLU A 201 2.71 -5.90 -10.10
C GLU A 201 3.76 -5.08 -10.86
N GLY A 202 5.03 -5.45 -10.69
CA GLY A 202 6.18 -4.75 -11.27
C GLY A 202 6.55 -3.44 -10.55
N LEU A 203 5.85 -3.05 -9.50
CA LEU A 203 6.22 -1.89 -8.69
C LEU A 203 7.06 -2.32 -7.48
N ASN A 204 8.16 -1.62 -7.25
CA ASN A 204 8.89 -1.73 -5.99
C ASN A 204 8.05 -1.14 -4.84
N PHE A 205 8.51 -1.27 -3.59
CA PHE A 205 7.74 -0.79 -2.43
C PHE A 205 7.45 0.70 -2.49
N GLU A 206 8.42 1.54 -2.82
CA GLU A 206 8.25 2.99 -2.90
C GLU A 206 7.23 3.39 -3.98
N GLN A 207 7.35 2.80 -5.16
CA GLN A 207 6.41 3.01 -6.27
C GLN A 207 5.01 2.54 -5.91
N SER A 208 4.89 1.39 -5.24
CA SER A 208 3.62 0.82 -4.80
C SER A 208 2.92 1.71 -3.78
N TYR A 209 3.65 2.28 -2.80
CA TYR A 209 3.10 3.25 -1.86
C TYR A 209 2.57 4.49 -2.58
N ALA A 210 3.39 5.11 -3.43
CA ALA A 210 2.99 6.31 -4.17
C ALA A 210 1.79 6.06 -5.10
N TYR A 211 1.72 4.87 -5.71
CA TYR A 211 0.63 4.49 -6.61
C TYR A 211 -0.69 4.28 -5.88
N LEU A 212 -0.65 3.60 -4.73
CA LEU A 212 -1.85 3.32 -3.92
C LEU A 212 -2.35 4.56 -3.16
N ASP A 213 -1.48 5.55 -2.92
CA ASP A 213 -1.81 6.81 -2.23
C ASP A 213 -2.11 7.98 -3.21
N ASP A 214 -2.01 7.80 -4.54
CA ASP A 214 -2.24 8.89 -5.50
C ASP A 214 -3.62 9.55 -5.35
N TRP A 215 -4.64 8.75 -5.08
CA TRP A 215 -6.00 9.25 -4.87
C TRP A 215 -6.10 10.17 -3.65
N VAL A 216 -5.46 9.82 -2.52
CA VAL A 216 -5.54 10.63 -1.29
C VAL A 216 -4.78 11.93 -1.43
N MET A 217 -3.74 11.98 -2.26
CA MET A 217 -3.05 13.23 -2.58
C MET A 217 -4.00 14.21 -3.29
N GLY A 218 -4.85 13.71 -4.18
CA GLY A 218 -5.91 14.48 -4.82
C GLY A 218 -6.97 14.95 -3.82
N ALA A 219 -7.44 14.07 -2.96
CA ALA A 219 -8.41 14.41 -1.92
C ALA A 219 -7.88 15.45 -0.92
N LEU A 220 -6.62 15.35 -0.51
CA LEU A 220 -5.96 16.35 0.34
C LEU A 220 -5.90 17.72 -0.33
N LYS A 221 -5.65 17.75 -1.63
CA LYS A 221 -5.65 19.01 -2.40
C LYS A 221 -7.03 19.66 -2.46
N GLU A 222 -8.12 18.88 -2.54
CA GLU A 222 -9.50 19.42 -2.53
C GLU A 222 -9.84 20.15 -1.23
N ILE A 223 -9.33 19.66 -0.09
CA ILE A 223 -9.51 20.31 1.20
C ILE A 223 -8.47 21.40 1.49
N GLY A 224 -7.66 21.78 0.50
CA GLY A 224 -6.68 22.85 0.60
C GLY A 224 -5.36 22.47 1.29
N VAL A 225 -5.09 21.17 1.49
CA VAL A 225 -3.81 20.68 2.04
C VAL A 225 -2.81 20.49 0.92
N ASN A 226 -1.72 21.27 0.94
CA ASN A 226 -0.61 21.11 -0.01
C ASN A 226 0.31 19.97 0.44
N ALA A 227 -0.11 18.75 0.16
CA ALA A 227 0.62 17.54 0.53
C ALA A 227 1.57 17.08 -0.58
N HIS A 228 2.68 16.47 -0.16
CA HIS A 228 3.60 15.79 -1.05
C HIS A 228 4.05 14.45 -0.43
N TYR A 229 4.44 13.53 -1.29
CA TYR A 229 4.90 12.22 -0.89
C TYR A 229 6.39 12.27 -0.54
N VAL A 230 6.75 11.78 0.65
CA VAL A 230 8.14 11.66 1.09
C VAL A 230 8.51 10.18 1.15
N PRO A 231 9.45 9.73 0.32
CA PRO A 231 9.93 8.35 0.40
C PRO A 231 10.45 7.98 1.80
N LEU A 232 10.19 6.77 2.27
CA LEU A 232 9.57 5.63 1.57
C LEU A 232 8.03 5.68 1.57
N ASN A 233 7.37 6.17 2.64
CA ASN A 233 5.98 5.92 2.99
C ASN A 233 5.32 7.07 3.78
N ASP A 234 5.89 8.27 3.74
CA ASP A 234 5.35 9.43 4.46
C ASP A 234 4.57 10.36 3.54
N ILE A 235 3.46 10.89 4.03
CA ILE A 235 2.73 12.03 3.45
C ILE A 235 3.04 13.24 4.32
N ALA A 236 3.50 14.32 3.71
CA ALA A 236 3.93 15.53 4.42
C ALA A 236 3.42 16.80 3.72
N SER A 237 3.30 17.88 4.49
CA SER A 237 3.21 19.26 4.03
C SER A 237 4.55 19.96 4.18
N ASP A 238 4.63 21.21 3.77
CA ASP A 238 5.83 22.07 4.00
C ASP A 238 6.08 22.30 5.50
N GLN A 239 5.09 22.11 6.36
CA GLN A 239 5.16 22.34 7.80
C GLN A 239 5.51 21.08 8.60
N GLY A 240 5.30 19.90 8.04
CA GLY A 240 5.59 18.65 8.73
C GLY A 240 4.91 17.42 8.16
N LYS A 241 5.03 16.31 8.91
CA LYS A 241 4.42 15.04 8.54
C LYS A 241 2.92 15.07 8.81
N ILE A 242 2.12 14.76 7.78
CA ILE A 242 0.66 14.56 7.90
C ILE A 242 0.35 13.13 8.27
N GLY A 243 0.94 12.16 7.58
CA GLY A 243 0.62 10.76 7.75
C GLY A 243 1.74 9.81 7.34
N GLY A 244 1.50 8.53 7.55
CA GLY A 244 2.39 7.47 7.13
C GLY A 244 1.63 6.22 6.74
N ALA A 245 2.13 5.56 5.71
CA ALA A 245 1.59 4.33 5.17
C ALA A 245 2.34 3.09 5.69
N ALA A 246 1.69 1.96 5.66
CA ALA A 246 2.32 0.65 5.80
C ALA A 246 1.63 -0.35 4.87
N GLN A 247 2.40 -1.33 4.39
CA GLN A 247 1.93 -2.30 3.40
C GLN A 247 2.36 -3.71 3.78
N ARG A 248 1.53 -4.69 3.40
CA ARG A 248 1.89 -6.11 3.41
C ARG A 248 1.37 -6.77 2.13
N ARG A 249 2.24 -7.51 1.46
CA ARG A 249 1.88 -8.42 0.38
C ARG A 249 1.67 -9.81 0.97
N PHE A 250 0.50 -10.37 0.80
CA PHE A 250 0.15 -11.71 1.27
C PHE A 250 0.49 -12.74 0.20
N ALA A 251 0.82 -13.97 0.63
CA ALA A 251 1.19 -15.05 -0.27
C ALA A 251 0.05 -15.52 -1.19
N ASP A 252 -1.19 -15.24 -0.80
CA ASP A 252 -2.41 -15.53 -1.55
C ASP A 252 -2.77 -14.48 -2.62
N GLY A 253 -1.83 -13.58 -2.93
CA GLY A 253 -1.96 -12.68 -4.09
C GLY A 253 -2.73 -11.39 -3.80
N VAL A 254 -2.78 -10.95 -2.54
CA VAL A 254 -3.43 -9.70 -2.13
C VAL A 254 -2.46 -8.77 -1.41
N VAL A 255 -2.69 -7.48 -1.54
CA VAL A 255 -1.97 -6.41 -0.84
C VAL A 255 -2.91 -5.71 0.12
N LEU A 256 -2.49 -5.64 1.39
CA LEU A 256 -3.01 -4.70 2.36
C LEU A 256 -2.15 -3.45 2.35
N HIS A 257 -2.76 -2.31 2.17
CA HIS A 257 -2.14 -1.00 2.30
C HIS A 257 -2.99 -0.13 3.22
N HIS A 258 -2.40 0.43 4.27
CA HIS A 258 -3.12 1.31 5.17
C HIS A 258 -2.32 2.56 5.52
N VAL A 259 -3.02 3.64 5.74
CA VAL A 259 -2.45 4.95 6.05
C VAL A 259 -3.14 5.52 7.28
N THR A 260 -2.35 6.10 8.17
CA THR A 260 -2.88 6.91 9.26
C THR A 260 -2.38 8.34 9.12
N MET A 261 -3.32 9.26 9.14
CA MET A 261 -3.08 10.69 9.06
C MET A 261 -3.47 11.38 10.37
N SER A 262 -2.62 12.31 10.79
CA SER A 262 -2.87 13.16 11.96
C SER A 262 -3.98 14.14 11.66
N TYR A 263 -5.04 14.10 12.47
CA TYR A 263 -6.11 15.10 12.42
C TYR A 263 -5.92 16.15 13.54
N ASP A 264 -5.79 15.71 14.79
CA ASP A 264 -5.65 16.57 15.99
C ASP A 264 -4.88 15.84 17.09
N ILE A 265 -3.64 15.43 16.79
CA ILE A 265 -2.81 14.64 17.72
C ILE A 265 -2.25 15.54 18.85
N ASP A 266 -2.38 15.07 20.08
CA ASP A 266 -1.65 15.62 21.23
C ASP A 266 -0.18 15.15 21.17
N ALA A 267 0.69 16.03 20.66
CA ALA A 267 2.10 15.72 20.51
C ALA A 267 2.84 15.55 21.85
N VAL A 268 2.35 16.18 22.94
CA VAL A 268 2.95 16.06 24.27
C VAL A 268 2.66 14.68 24.82
N LYS A 269 1.39 14.28 24.83
CA LYS A 269 0.97 12.93 25.26
C LYS A 269 1.64 11.84 24.41
N MET A 270 1.67 12.00 23.09
CA MET A 270 2.38 11.09 22.20
C MET A 270 3.86 10.93 22.61
N GLY A 271 4.54 12.03 22.92
CA GLY A 271 5.94 12.04 23.37
C GLY A 271 6.17 11.41 24.74
N GLU A 272 5.14 11.34 25.59
CA GLU A 272 5.20 10.63 26.88
C GLU A 272 4.99 9.11 26.74
N VAL A 273 4.31 8.68 25.68
CA VAL A 273 3.94 7.27 25.45
C VAL A 273 4.92 6.58 24.48
N LEU A 274 5.39 7.29 23.46
CA LEU A 274 6.32 6.75 22.50
C LEU A 274 7.77 7.12 22.83
N ARG A 275 8.63 6.12 22.93
CA ARG A 275 10.07 6.33 23.00
C ARG A 275 10.60 6.75 21.63
N THR A 276 11.07 7.98 21.52
CA THR A 276 11.88 8.38 20.38
C THR A 276 13.28 7.80 20.56
N GLY A 277 13.58 6.73 19.85
CA GLY A 277 14.83 5.97 20.02
C GLY A 277 16.07 6.85 19.93
N ARG A 278 16.87 6.89 20.99
CA ARG A 278 18.14 7.63 21.05
C ARG A 278 19.12 7.17 19.95
N GLU A 279 19.04 5.92 19.52
CA GLU A 279 19.88 5.34 18.46
C GLU A 279 19.47 5.80 17.06
N LYS A 280 18.19 6.08 16.80
CA LYS A 280 17.74 6.73 15.54
C LYS A 280 18.30 8.14 15.37
N LEU A 281 18.85 8.71 16.43
CA LEU A 281 19.49 10.03 16.44
C LEU A 281 20.99 9.97 16.10
N SER A 282 21.65 8.81 16.22
CA SER A 282 23.11 8.68 16.06
C SER A 282 23.58 8.42 14.63
N ASP A 283 22.77 7.70 13.81
CA ASP A 283 23.20 7.21 12.49
C ASP A 283 22.95 8.19 11.31
N LYS A 284 22.18 9.22 11.50
CA LYS A 284 21.97 10.27 10.49
C LYS A 284 22.18 11.61 11.16
N GLY A 285 23.35 12.20 10.98
CA GLY A 285 23.77 13.50 11.53
C GLY A 285 22.86 14.71 11.23
N THR A 286 21.58 14.49 11.08
CA THR A 286 20.51 15.47 10.98
C THR A 286 19.45 15.14 12.02
N ARG A 287 19.09 16.12 12.83
CA ARG A 287 18.04 16.07 13.85
C ARG A 287 16.68 15.72 13.23
N SER A 288 16.47 14.46 12.89
CA SER A 288 15.18 13.92 12.44
C SER A 288 14.23 13.59 13.62
N ALA A 289 14.63 13.97 14.83
CA ALA A 289 13.92 13.61 16.07
C ALA A 289 12.61 14.34 16.31
N ASN A 290 12.33 15.39 15.56
CA ASN A 290 11.06 16.09 15.58
C ASN A 290 10.67 16.43 14.14
N LYS A 291 10.32 15.43 13.33
CA LYS A 291 9.40 15.72 12.23
C LYS A 291 8.13 16.24 12.91
N ARG A 292 7.99 17.53 12.94
CA ARG A 292 6.80 18.20 13.46
C ARG A 292 5.61 17.57 12.77
N VAL A 293 4.71 17.00 13.56
CA VAL A 293 3.43 16.55 13.03
C VAL A 293 2.65 17.80 12.64
N ASP A 294 2.06 17.78 11.46
CA ASP A 294 1.23 18.88 10.97
C ASP A 294 -0.22 18.40 10.82
N PRO A 295 -1.05 18.53 11.89
CA PRO A 295 -2.39 17.99 11.90
C PRO A 295 -3.29 18.69 10.88
N MET A 296 -4.13 17.91 10.19
CA MET A 296 -5.06 18.44 9.18
C MET A 296 -6.07 19.43 9.74
N ARG A 297 -6.47 19.31 11.00
CA ARG A 297 -7.37 20.26 11.65
C ARG A 297 -6.81 21.68 11.66
N SER A 298 -5.53 21.86 11.98
CA SER A 298 -4.88 23.17 12.00
C SER A 298 -4.68 23.77 10.63
N GLN A 299 -4.54 22.92 9.60
CA GLN A 299 -4.34 23.37 8.21
C GLN A 299 -5.67 23.77 7.54
N THR A 300 -6.74 23.03 7.81
CA THR A 300 -8.02 23.16 7.06
C THR A 300 -9.13 23.84 7.85
N GLY A 301 -9.10 23.76 9.18
CA GLY A 301 -10.22 24.17 10.03
C GLY A 301 -11.48 23.27 9.89
N LEU A 302 -11.43 22.22 9.06
CA LEU A 302 -12.55 21.31 8.85
C LEU A 302 -12.72 20.33 10.02
N SER A 303 -13.95 19.85 10.21
CA SER A 303 -14.20 18.73 11.12
C SER A 303 -13.58 17.42 10.57
N ARG A 304 -13.27 16.48 11.46
CA ARG A 304 -12.78 15.14 11.07
C ARG A 304 -13.76 14.46 10.11
N GLN A 305 -15.07 14.56 10.39
CA GLN A 305 -16.09 13.97 9.56
C GLN A 305 -16.12 14.58 8.15
N ALA A 306 -16.01 15.91 8.03
CA ALA A 306 -15.97 16.56 6.71
C ALA A 306 -14.78 16.12 5.87
N ILE A 307 -13.62 15.87 6.49
CA ILE A 307 -12.44 15.32 5.78
C ILE A 307 -12.69 13.88 5.36
N ILE A 308 -13.27 13.05 6.23
CA ILE A 308 -13.64 11.67 5.91
C ILE A 308 -14.63 11.62 4.76
N ASP A 309 -15.66 12.45 4.79
CA ASP A 309 -16.67 12.54 3.72
C ASP A 309 -15.99 12.92 2.39
N THR A 310 -15.10 13.91 2.39
CA THR A 310 -14.32 14.27 1.19
C THR A 310 -13.49 13.09 0.68
N PHE A 311 -12.84 12.32 1.55
CA PHE A 311 -12.05 11.16 1.14
C PHE A 311 -12.93 10.07 0.50
N LEU A 312 -14.07 9.78 1.10
CA LEU A 312 -15.03 8.81 0.57
C LEU A 312 -15.57 9.26 -0.80
N ASP A 313 -15.99 10.51 -0.91
CA ASP A 313 -16.56 11.08 -2.14
C ASP A 313 -15.49 11.16 -3.25
N TYR A 314 -14.28 11.57 -2.91
CA TYR A 314 -13.17 11.60 -3.87
C TYR A 314 -12.82 10.20 -4.38
N PHE A 315 -12.77 9.19 -3.53
CA PHE A 315 -12.51 7.81 -3.92
C PHE A 315 -13.61 7.30 -4.86
N ARG A 316 -14.88 7.53 -4.51
CA ARG A 316 -16.04 7.16 -5.33
C ARG A 316 -16.07 7.88 -6.68
N SER A 317 -15.57 9.11 -6.76
CA SER A 317 -15.52 9.86 -8.01
C SER A 317 -14.47 9.33 -9.00
N ARG A 318 -13.48 8.60 -8.53
CA ARG A 318 -12.35 8.10 -9.33
C ARG A 318 -12.46 6.64 -9.73
N TYR A 319 -13.14 5.84 -8.93
CA TYR A 319 -13.15 4.38 -9.06
C TYR A 319 -14.56 3.84 -9.07
N ASP A 320 -14.73 2.67 -9.67
CA ASP A 320 -15.99 1.95 -9.59
C ASP A 320 -16.16 1.38 -8.17
N THR A 321 -17.30 1.68 -7.53
CA THR A 321 -17.50 1.42 -6.11
C THR A 321 -18.93 0.99 -5.78
N GLU A 322 -19.06 0.12 -4.78
CA GLU A 322 -20.31 -0.24 -4.14
C GLU A 322 -20.23 0.05 -2.63
N ASP A 323 -21.30 0.63 -2.07
CA ASP A 323 -21.38 0.79 -0.62
C ASP A 323 -21.55 -0.57 0.04
N SER A 324 -20.75 -0.83 1.06
CA SER A 324 -20.68 -2.14 1.70
C SER A 324 -20.56 -2.04 3.22
N THR A 325 -20.66 -3.17 3.89
CA THR A 325 -20.50 -3.33 5.34
C THR A 325 -19.69 -4.59 5.65
N TYR A 326 -19.23 -4.73 6.89
CA TYR A 326 -18.67 -6.00 7.34
C TYR A 326 -19.77 -7.06 7.45
N THR A 327 -19.48 -8.28 7.00
CA THR A 327 -20.35 -9.43 7.23
C THR A 327 -20.18 -9.97 8.64
N ASP A 328 -21.18 -10.67 9.16
CA ASP A 328 -21.08 -11.31 10.48
C ASP A 328 -19.94 -12.32 10.54
N ASP A 329 -19.68 -13.06 9.47
CA ASP A 329 -18.57 -14.03 9.36
C ASP A 329 -17.20 -13.34 9.46
N GLU A 330 -17.01 -12.19 8.79
CA GLU A 330 -15.78 -11.39 8.90
C GLU A 330 -15.56 -10.86 10.30
N LEU A 331 -16.62 -10.36 10.94
CA LEU A 331 -16.56 -9.88 12.32
C LEU A 331 -16.27 -11.02 13.31
N ASP A 332 -16.84 -12.20 13.10
CA ASP A 332 -16.58 -13.38 13.94
C ASP A 332 -15.14 -13.87 13.76
N LYS A 333 -14.64 -13.95 12.53
CA LYS A 333 -13.21 -14.25 12.26
C LYS A 333 -12.28 -13.24 12.93
N ALA A 334 -12.62 -11.95 12.84
CA ALA A 334 -11.84 -10.91 13.51
C ALA A 334 -11.87 -11.06 15.04
N ARG A 335 -13.01 -11.36 15.67
CA ARG A 335 -13.12 -11.64 17.10
C ARG A 335 -12.26 -12.83 17.52
N VAL A 336 -12.26 -13.91 16.73
CA VAL A 336 -11.38 -15.07 16.99
C VAL A 336 -9.91 -14.64 16.93
N LEU A 337 -9.50 -13.89 15.90
CA LEU A 337 -8.12 -13.39 15.80
C LEU A 337 -7.74 -12.43 16.93
N VAL A 338 -8.66 -11.61 17.40
CA VAL A 338 -8.41 -10.79 18.59
C VAL A 338 -8.06 -11.68 19.78
N GLN A 339 -8.90 -12.67 20.09
CA GLN A 339 -8.72 -13.56 21.25
C GLN A 339 -7.48 -14.46 21.14
N THR A 340 -7.15 -14.95 19.94
CA THR A 340 -6.11 -15.96 19.75
C THR A 340 -4.76 -15.38 19.32
N LYS A 341 -4.73 -14.10 18.93
CA LYS A 341 -3.52 -13.46 18.40
C LYS A 341 -3.36 -12.02 18.89
N PHE A 342 -4.20 -11.08 18.42
CA PHE A 342 -3.91 -9.66 18.51
C PHE A 342 -3.96 -9.09 19.93
N ASP A 343 -4.78 -9.65 20.81
CA ASP A 343 -4.90 -9.26 22.24
C ASP A 343 -4.08 -10.18 23.16
N THR A 344 -3.11 -10.93 22.60
CA THR A 344 -2.23 -11.83 23.37
C THR A 344 -0.88 -11.19 23.64
N GLU A 345 -0.34 -11.43 24.84
CA GLU A 345 1.04 -11.02 25.19
C GLU A 345 2.08 -11.68 24.26
N GLU A 346 1.85 -12.94 23.89
CA GLU A 346 2.75 -13.67 22.98
C GLU A 346 2.92 -12.95 21.64
N TRP A 347 1.83 -12.51 21.03
CA TRP A 347 1.89 -11.79 19.77
C TRP A 347 2.48 -10.40 19.93
N THR A 348 2.04 -9.65 20.94
CA THR A 348 2.49 -8.28 21.19
C THR A 348 3.99 -8.24 21.49
N ASN A 349 4.49 -9.16 22.32
CA ASN A 349 5.90 -9.23 22.76
C ASN A 349 6.78 -10.17 21.95
N ARG A 350 6.32 -10.68 20.80
CA ARG A 350 7.10 -11.65 19.98
C ARG A 350 8.46 -11.15 19.49
N VAL A 351 8.65 -9.82 19.48
CA VAL A 351 9.94 -9.18 19.19
C VAL A 351 10.42 -8.57 20.51
N PRO A 352 11.54 -9.05 21.07
CA PRO A 352 12.07 -8.64 22.37
C PRO A 352 12.59 -7.20 22.40
#